data_3096a30efc74d9d102c0f8806ea4da5e
#
_entry.id   3096a30efc74d9d102c0f8806ea4da5e
#
_cell.length_a   1.000
_cell.length_b   1.000
_cell.length_c   1.000
_cell.angle_alpha   90.00
_cell.angle_beta   90.00
_cell.angle_gamma   90.00
#
_symmetry.space_group_name_H-M   'P 1'
#
loop_
_entity.id
_entity.type
_entity.pdbx_description
1 polymer ?
#
loop_
_entity_poly.entity_id
_entity_poly.type
_entity_poly.pdbx_seq_one_letter_code
_entity_poly.pdbx_strand_id
1 'polypeptide(L)'
;MKNAPVNPLSAEFLYELYAAALRYDTLCGVVAENMCKEYLPDRSFQKMQEVIANHYRTYKSPPTYATLSQTFQGDYDVIELLETFREYEEENTNTESLTDMLEGYIKGVRLQKVYTEVGRLYNQNRPDKAETLLAEYAGWLSSFTLRTTAFVDVA
;
A
#
# COMPACT_ATOMS: atom_id res chain seq x y z
N MET A 1 19.62 -14.64 10.54
CA MET A 1 19.06 -14.58 10.49
C MET A 1 18.52 -14.46 10.03
N LYS A 2 18.41 -14.45 9.97
CA LYS A 2 17.85 -14.22 9.64
C LYS A 2 17.00 -14.28 9.05
N ASN A 3 16.60 -14.74 8.84
CA ASN A 3 15.72 -14.79 8.26
C ASN A 3 14.62 -14.22 8.36
N ALA A 4 14.82 -13.74 8.09
CA ALA A 4 13.80 -12.93 8.57
C ALA A 4 12.61 -13.06 7.70
N PRO A 5 11.43 -13.10 8.27
CA PRO A 5 10.22 -13.13 7.48
C PRO A 5 10.19 -11.91 6.60
N VAL A 6 9.49 -12.02 5.51
CA VAL A 6 9.28 -10.88 4.65
C VAL A 6 8.73 -9.77 5.52
N ASN A 7 9.47 -8.69 5.60
CA ASN A 7 9.02 -7.54 6.34
C ASN A 7 7.90 -6.87 5.54
N PRO A 8 6.65 -6.89 6.03
CA PRO A 8 5.56 -6.30 5.27
C PRO A 8 5.70 -4.80 5.11
N LEU A 9 6.61 -4.19 5.87
CA LEU A 9 6.85 -2.75 5.76
C LEU A 9 8.07 -2.44 4.91
N SER A 10 8.51 -3.39 4.10
CA SER A 10 9.69 -3.22 3.28
C SER A 10 9.49 -2.11 2.26
N ALA A 11 10.40 -1.14 2.28
CA ALA A 11 10.36 -0.06 1.31
C ALA A 11 10.64 -0.58 -0.10
N GLU A 12 11.41 -1.64 -0.18
CA GLU A 12 11.74 -2.23 -1.47
C GLU A 12 10.48 -2.65 -2.22
N PHE A 13 9.58 -3.34 -1.52
CA PHE A 13 8.33 -3.75 -2.15
C PHE A 13 7.53 -2.54 -2.61
N LEU A 14 7.48 -1.50 -1.76
CA LEU A 14 6.70 -0.32 -2.10
C LEU A 14 7.26 0.41 -3.29
N TYR A 15 8.59 0.47 -3.42
CA TYR A 15 9.20 1.09 -4.58
C TYR A 15 8.77 0.37 -5.86
N GLU A 16 8.82 -0.95 -5.83
CA GLU A 16 8.44 -1.73 -7.00
C GLU A 16 6.96 -1.58 -7.31
N LEU A 17 6.13 -1.61 -6.27
CA LEU A 17 4.68 -1.49 -6.44
C LEU A 17 4.31 -0.17 -7.07
N TYR A 18 4.83 0.93 -6.55
CA TYR A 18 4.46 2.23 -7.07
C TYR A 18 5.07 2.50 -8.44
N ALA A 19 6.28 2.01 -8.68
CA ALA A 19 6.86 2.13 -10.02
C ALA A 19 5.97 1.47 -11.04
N ALA A 20 5.44 0.28 -10.72
CA ALA A 20 4.55 -0.42 -11.63
C ALA A 20 3.18 0.25 -11.71
N ALA A 21 2.68 0.76 -10.59
CA ALA A 21 1.37 1.43 -10.58
C ALA A 21 1.40 2.67 -11.48
N LEU A 22 2.53 3.33 -11.58
CA LEU A 22 2.65 4.51 -12.43
C LEU A 22 2.76 4.16 -13.91
N ARG A 23 2.90 2.88 -14.25
CA ARG A 23 2.99 2.42 -15.63
C ARG A 23 1.75 1.68 -16.11
N TYR A 24 1.03 1.03 -15.20
CA TYR A 24 -0.07 0.15 -15.58
C TYR A 24 -1.38 0.64 -14.96
N ASP A 25 -2.34 0.96 -15.80
CA ASP A 25 -3.63 1.49 -15.35
C ASP A 25 -4.30 0.57 -14.34
N THR A 26 -4.28 -0.73 -14.62
CA THR A 26 -4.94 -1.71 -13.76
C THR A 26 -4.36 -1.71 -12.36
N LEU A 27 -3.04 -1.75 -12.28
CA LEU A 27 -2.39 -1.77 -10.98
C LEU A 27 -2.55 -0.44 -10.26
N CYS A 28 -2.53 0.66 -11.01
CA CYS A 28 -2.78 1.97 -10.42
C CYS A 28 -4.14 1.99 -9.75
N GLY A 29 -5.14 1.41 -10.40
CA GLY A 29 -6.47 1.33 -9.83
C GLY A 29 -6.52 0.53 -8.55
N VAL A 30 -5.81 -0.60 -8.53
CA VAL A 30 -5.77 -1.42 -7.33
C VAL A 30 -5.12 -0.65 -6.18
N VAL A 31 -4.02 0.05 -6.45
CA VAL A 31 -3.33 0.82 -5.43
C VAL A 31 -4.22 1.99 -4.97
N ALA A 32 -4.85 2.68 -5.90
CA ALA A 32 -5.70 3.82 -5.56
C ALA A 32 -6.86 3.42 -4.67
N GLU A 33 -7.43 2.23 -4.89
CA GLU A 33 -8.61 1.80 -4.17
C GLU A 33 -8.31 1.14 -2.83
N ASN A 34 -7.10 0.60 -2.66
CA ASN A 34 -6.82 -0.24 -1.50
C ASN A 34 -5.76 0.30 -0.56
N MET A 35 -4.84 1.13 -1.06
CA MET A 35 -3.77 1.62 -0.21
C MET A 35 -4.26 2.80 0.61
N CYS A 36 -4.03 2.74 1.91
CA CYS A 36 -4.39 3.82 2.82
C CYS A 36 -3.14 4.47 3.37
N LYS A 37 -3.32 5.72 3.77
CA LYS A 37 -2.23 6.48 4.37
C LYS A 37 -1.56 5.74 5.51
N GLU A 38 -2.35 5.09 6.35
CA GLU A 38 -1.84 4.43 7.54
C GLU A 38 -1.06 3.16 7.23
N TYR A 39 -1.11 2.67 5.99
CA TYR A 39 -0.31 1.52 5.59
C TYR A 39 1.05 1.92 5.05
N LEU A 40 1.33 3.21 4.95
CA LEU A 40 2.55 3.70 4.33
C LEU A 40 3.56 4.15 5.38
N PRO A 41 4.85 4.00 5.10
CA PRO A 41 5.87 4.19 6.14
C PRO A 41 6.17 5.63 6.48
N ASP A 42 5.93 6.58 5.57
CA ASP A 42 6.32 7.95 5.84
C ASP A 42 5.47 8.93 5.05
N ARG A 43 5.71 10.22 5.29
CA ARG A 43 4.90 11.27 4.70
C ARG A 43 5.08 11.39 3.20
N SER A 44 6.26 11.09 2.70
CA SER A 44 6.50 11.18 1.26
C SER A 44 5.60 10.21 0.51
N PHE A 45 5.55 8.94 0.98
CA PHE A 45 4.65 7.97 0.39
C PHE A 45 3.20 8.38 0.55
N GLN A 46 2.84 8.94 1.72
CA GLN A 46 1.46 9.33 1.97
C GLN A 46 1.00 10.43 1.02
N LYS A 47 1.84 11.44 0.81
CA LYS A 47 1.52 12.52 -0.12
C LYS A 47 1.41 11.98 -1.54
N MET A 48 2.33 11.11 -1.92
CA MET A 48 2.33 10.52 -3.25
C MET A 48 1.07 9.73 -3.47
N GLN A 49 0.69 8.90 -2.51
CA GLN A 49 -0.50 8.06 -2.62
C GLN A 49 -1.75 8.92 -2.82
N GLU A 50 -1.84 10.02 -2.08
CA GLU A 50 -3.02 10.87 -2.18
C GLU A 50 -3.17 11.44 -3.58
N VAL A 51 -2.06 11.93 -4.15
CA VAL A 51 -2.11 12.53 -5.47
C VAL A 51 -2.41 11.48 -6.53
N ILE A 52 -1.76 10.32 -6.42
CA ILE A 52 -1.99 9.25 -7.39
C ILE A 52 -3.44 8.78 -7.35
N ALA A 53 -3.98 8.59 -6.15
CA ALA A 53 -5.35 8.12 -6.00
C ALA A 53 -6.36 9.11 -6.54
N ASN A 54 -6.16 10.39 -6.25
CA ASN A 54 -7.07 11.42 -6.75
C ASN A 54 -7.02 11.52 -8.26
N HIS A 55 -5.82 11.41 -8.82
CA HIS A 55 -5.66 11.46 -10.27
C HIS A 55 -6.36 10.26 -10.92
N TYR A 56 -6.18 9.09 -10.35
CA TYR A 56 -6.81 7.89 -10.91
C TYR A 56 -8.34 7.99 -10.83
N ARG A 57 -8.86 8.50 -9.72
CA ARG A 57 -10.32 8.61 -9.60
C ARG A 57 -10.90 9.52 -10.66
N THR A 58 -10.15 10.56 -11.04
CA THR A 58 -10.62 11.50 -12.03
C THR A 58 -10.44 11.00 -13.46
N TYR A 59 -9.28 10.42 -13.75
CA TYR A 59 -8.90 10.12 -15.13
C TYR A 59 -8.80 8.65 -15.46
N LYS A 60 -8.89 7.79 -14.45
CA LYS A 60 -8.79 6.33 -14.62
C LYS A 60 -7.45 5.91 -15.21
N SER A 61 -6.42 6.67 -14.95
CA SER A 61 -5.08 6.36 -15.39
C SER A 61 -4.10 6.99 -14.42
N PRO A 62 -2.85 6.49 -14.37
CA PRO A 62 -1.87 7.07 -13.46
C PRO A 62 -1.39 8.43 -13.96
N PRO A 63 -0.99 9.31 -13.05
CA PRO A 63 -0.34 10.56 -13.47
C PRO A 63 1.03 10.27 -14.07
N THR A 64 1.49 11.16 -14.92
CA THR A 64 2.83 11.04 -15.48
C THR A 64 3.85 11.53 -14.47
N TYR A 65 5.11 11.13 -14.68
CA TYR A 65 6.20 11.66 -13.85
C TYR A 65 6.30 13.17 -13.97
N ALA A 66 6.06 13.70 -15.16
CA ALA A 66 6.10 15.15 -15.36
C ALA A 66 5.05 15.84 -14.49
N THR A 67 3.84 15.30 -14.48
CA THR A 67 2.77 15.86 -13.65
C THR A 67 3.12 15.79 -12.18
N LEU A 68 3.64 14.65 -11.74
CA LEU A 68 4.00 14.48 -10.34
C LEU A 68 5.15 15.40 -9.95
N SER A 69 6.15 15.52 -10.80
CA SER A 69 7.28 16.41 -10.51
C SER A 69 6.82 17.85 -10.37
N GLN A 70 5.87 18.25 -11.18
CA GLN A 70 5.36 19.61 -11.10
C GLN A 70 4.52 19.81 -9.84
N THR A 71 3.69 18.82 -9.52
CA THR A 71 2.85 18.89 -8.33
C THR A 71 3.70 19.00 -7.06
N PHE A 72 4.81 18.30 -7.02
CA PHE A 72 5.66 18.27 -5.84
C PHE A 72 6.91 19.14 -5.99
N GLN A 73 6.84 20.16 -6.83
CA GLN A 73 7.96 21.05 -7.00
C GLN A 73 8.35 21.66 -5.66
N GLY A 74 9.62 21.56 -5.32
CA GLY A 74 10.11 22.09 -4.06
C GLY A 74 10.06 21.09 -2.90
N ASP A 75 9.40 19.96 -3.09
CA ASP A 75 9.35 18.93 -2.07
C ASP A 75 10.41 17.88 -2.41
N TYR A 76 11.62 18.09 -1.87
CA TYR A 76 12.76 17.30 -2.28
C TYR A 76 12.62 15.83 -1.92
N ASP A 77 11.99 15.53 -0.80
CA ASP A 77 11.82 14.14 -0.38
C ASP A 77 10.92 13.37 -1.36
N VAL A 78 9.83 14.00 -1.80
CA VAL A 78 8.95 13.35 -2.77
C VAL A 78 9.62 13.25 -4.13
N ILE A 79 10.35 14.28 -4.53
CA ILE A 79 11.05 14.23 -5.82
C ILE A 79 12.07 13.11 -5.83
N GLU A 80 12.79 12.93 -4.72
CA GLU A 80 13.75 11.84 -4.61
C GLU A 80 13.06 10.50 -4.70
N LEU A 81 11.90 10.39 -4.07
CA LEU A 81 11.10 9.17 -4.13
C LEU A 81 10.69 8.86 -5.56
N LEU A 82 10.27 9.88 -6.31
CA LEU A 82 9.89 9.69 -7.71
C LEU A 82 11.06 9.18 -8.53
N GLU A 83 12.26 9.70 -8.27
CA GLU A 83 13.42 9.24 -9.00
C GLU A 83 13.73 7.80 -8.69
N THR A 84 13.54 7.39 -7.45
CA THR A 84 13.72 6.01 -7.07
C THR A 84 12.74 5.11 -7.84
N PHE A 85 11.48 5.53 -7.96
CA PHE A 85 10.51 4.75 -8.72
C PHE A 85 10.95 4.58 -10.17
N ARG A 86 11.54 5.63 -10.77
CA ARG A 86 11.96 5.54 -12.15
C ARG A 86 13.06 4.51 -12.37
N GLU A 87 13.84 4.28 -11.33
CA GLU A 87 14.92 3.31 -11.43
C GLU A 87 14.42 1.87 -11.39
N TYR A 88 13.17 1.66 -11.03
CA TYR A 88 12.58 0.34 -10.95
C TYR A 88 11.84 -0.02 -12.24
N GLU A 89 12.39 0.38 -13.36
CA GLU A 89 11.77 0.03 -14.62
C GLU A 89 12.07 -1.41 -14.95
N GLU A 90 11.04 -2.21 -15.03
CA GLU A 90 11.18 -3.63 -15.28
C GLU A 90 10.44 -4.00 -16.55
N GLU A 91 11.09 -4.77 -17.39
CA GLU A 91 10.46 -5.19 -18.62
C GLU A 91 9.39 -6.24 -18.39
N ASN A 92 9.57 -7.04 -17.35
CA ASN A 92 8.69 -8.17 -17.11
C ASN A 92 7.97 -8.05 -15.78
N THR A 93 7.34 -6.90 -15.56
CA THR A 93 6.58 -6.70 -14.34
C THR A 93 5.34 -7.58 -14.36
N ASN A 94 5.17 -8.34 -13.29
CA ASN A 94 4.00 -9.19 -13.13
C ASN A 94 3.02 -8.48 -12.21
N THR A 95 2.00 -7.85 -12.80
CA THR A 95 1.05 -7.07 -12.01
C THR A 95 0.19 -7.93 -11.11
N GLU A 96 -0.09 -9.18 -11.51
CA GLU A 96 -0.82 -10.10 -10.65
C GLU A 96 -0.03 -10.43 -9.40
N SER A 97 1.25 -10.70 -9.57
CA SER A 97 2.12 -10.99 -8.45
C SER A 97 2.19 -9.81 -7.48
N LEU A 98 2.30 -8.60 -8.02
CA LEU A 98 2.35 -7.42 -7.18
C LEU A 98 1.02 -7.19 -6.46
N THR A 99 -0.09 -7.51 -7.11
CA THR A 99 -1.40 -7.40 -6.47
C THR A 99 -1.50 -8.37 -5.30
N ASP A 100 -1.04 -9.61 -5.49
CA ASP A 100 -1.04 -10.59 -4.41
C ASP A 100 -0.14 -10.14 -3.26
N MET A 101 1.02 -9.58 -3.60
CA MET A 101 1.93 -9.09 -2.57
C MET A 101 1.33 -7.90 -1.83
N LEU A 102 0.56 -7.06 -2.52
CA LEU A 102 -0.11 -5.94 -1.85
C LEU A 102 -1.12 -6.45 -0.85
N GLU A 103 -1.88 -7.48 -1.21
CA GLU A 103 -2.83 -8.05 -0.26
C GLU A 103 -2.12 -8.54 0.98
N GLY A 104 -1.01 -9.27 0.81
CA GLY A 104 -0.22 -9.73 1.93
C GLY A 104 0.35 -8.60 2.76
N TYR A 105 0.79 -7.54 2.08
CA TYR A 105 1.33 -6.37 2.76
C TYR A 105 0.28 -5.73 3.67
N ILE A 106 -0.93 -5.54 3.15
CA ILE A 106 -1.99 -4.90 3.92
C ILE A 106 -2.37 -5.77 5.13
N LYS A 107 -2.50 -7.08 4.90
CA LYS A 107 -2.79 -7.99 6.01
C LYS A 107 -1.70 -7.94 7.07
N GLY A 108 -0.45 -7.89 6.64
CA GLY A 108 0.67 -7.84 7.58
C GLY A 108 0.71 -6.57 8.39
N VAL A 109 0.45 -5.43 7.74
CA VAL A 109 0.45 -4.16 8.46
C VAL A 109 -0.66 -4.16 9.50
N ARG A 110 -1.85 -4.64 9.13
CA ARG A 110 -2.96 -4.68 10.07
C ARG A 110 -2.68 -5.65 11.22
N LEU A 111 -2.09 -6.79 10.91
CA LEU A 111 -1.74 -7.74 11.96
C LEU A 111 -0.74 -7.14 12.94
N GLN A 112 0.25 -6.43 12.42
CA GLN A 112 1.24 -5.83 13.28
C GLN A 112 0.62 -4.79 14.22
N LYS A 113 -0.30 -3.99 13.70
CA LYS A 113 -1.01 -3.01 14.53
C LYS A 113 -1.85 -3.68 15.61
N VAL A 114 -2.55 -4.74 15.23
CA VAL A 114 -3.38 -5.48 16.19
C VAL A 114 -2.50 -6.10 17.27
N TYR A 115 -1.39 -6.70 16.86
CA TYR A 115 -0.46 -7.32 17.81
C TYR A 115 0.04 -6.30 18.84
N THR A 116 0.42 -5.12 18.37
CA THR A 116 0.92 -4.07 19.25
C THR A 116 -0.17 -3.61 20.22
N GLU A 117 -1.39 -3.42 19.70
CA GLU A 117 -2.48 -2.94 20.52
C GLU A 117 -2.94 -3.99 21.53
N VAL A 118 -2.94 -5.25 21.14
CA VAL A 118 -3.27 -6.34 22.05
C VAL A 118 -2.29 -6.37 23.21
N GLY A 119 -0.99 -6.22 22.90
CA GLY A 119 0.01 -6.17 23.97
C GLY A 119 -0.21 -5.01 24.93
N ARG A 120 -0.56 -3.85 24.38
CA ARG A 120 -0.82 -2.68 25.20
C ARG A 120 -2.03 -2.89 26.10
N LEU A 121 -3.09 -3.47 25.57
CA LEU A 121 -4.30 -3.73 26.36
C LEU A 121 -4.04 -4.75 27.46
N TYR A 122 -3.27 -5.77 27.17
CA TYR A 122 -2.91 -6.76 28.18
C TYR A 122 -2.11 -6.12 29.30
N ASN A 123 -1.17 -5.24 28.96
CA ASN A 123 -0.36 -4.56 29.98
C ASN A 123 -1.18 -3.60 30.81
N GLN A 124 -2.34 -3.18 30.32
CA GLN A 124 -3.25 -2.32 31.06
C GLN A 124 -4.33 -3.10 31.78
N ASN A 125 -4.20 -4.41 31.85
CA ASN A 125 -5.18 -5.28 32.52
C ASN A 125 -6.55 -5.21 31.89
N ARG A 126 -6.58 -5.20 30.55
CA ARG A 126 -7.83 -5.13 29.80
C ARG A 126 -7.90 -6.28 28.79
N PRO A 127 -7.84 -7.53 29.29
CA PRO A 127 -7.84 -8.69 28.37
C PRO A 127 -9.15 -8.84 27.60
N ASP A 128 -10.26 -8.39 28.16
CA ASP A 128 -11.53 -8.44 27.46
C ASP A 128 -11.51 -7.58 26.20
N LYS A 129 -10.92 -6.40 26.27
CA LYS A 129 -10.80 -5.54 25.10
C LYS A 129 -9.81 -6.11 24.09
N ALA A 130 -8.76 -6.76 24.57
CA ALA A 130 -7.82 -7.42 23.66
C ALA A 130 -8.51 -8.53 22.89
N GLU A 131 -9.36 -9.31 23.56
CA GLU A 131 -10.09 -10.38 22.89
C GLU A 131 -11.05 -9.82 21.85
N THR A 132 -11.74 -8.74 22.18
CA THR A 132 -12.63 -8.10 21.22
C THR A 132 -11.87 -7.64 19.99
N LEU A 133 -10.71 -7.04 20.18
CA LEU A 133 -9.90 -6.56 19.07
C LEU A 133 -9.45 -7.71 18.18
N LEU A 134 -9.04 -8.83 18.79
CA LEU A 134 -8.64 -10.00 18.04
C LEU A 134 -9.79 -10.55 17.23
N ALA A 135 -10.98 -10.59 17.81
CA ALA A 135 -12.15 -11.10 17.10
C ALA A 135 -12.50 -10.20 15.92
N GLU A 136 -12.40 -8.88 16.11
CA GLU A 136 -12.65 -7.95 15.02
C GLU A 136 -11.66 -8.13 13.88
N TYR A 137 -10.39 -8.32 14.22
CA TYR A 137 -9.38 -8.54 13.20
C TYR A 137 -9.64 -9.84 12.45
N ALA A 138 -10.00 -10.91 13.18
CA ALA A 138 -10.27 -12.20 12.54
C ALA A 138 -11.45 -12.08 11.58
N GLY A 139 -12.49 -11.35 11.99
CA GLY A 139 -13.64 -11.12 11.12
C GLY A 139 -13.27 -10.35 9.88
N TRP A 140 -12.48 -9.30 10.04
CA TRP A 140 -12.01 -8.52 8.89
C TRP A 140 -11.18 -9.39 7.96
N LEU A 141 -10.27 -10.17 8.55
CA LEU A 141 -9.35 -10.99 7.75
C LEU A 141 -10.08 -12.01 6.90
N SER A 142 -11.13 -12.61 7.45
CA SER A 142 -11.85 -13.65 6.72
C SER A 142 -12.65 -13.10 5.55
N SER A 143 -13.00 -11.81 5.58
CA SER A 143 -13.79 -11.21 4.52
C SER A 143 -13.00 -10.25 3.65
N PHE A 144 -11.72 -10.02 3.97
CA PHE A 144 -10.95 -9.03 3.24
C PHE A 144 -10.57 -9.51 1.85
N THR A 145 -10.88 -8.70 0.87
CA THR A 145 -10.36 -8.85 -0.48
C THR A 145 -10.02 -7.47 -0.98
N LEU A 146 -9.06 -7.41 -1.88
CA LEU A 146 -8.72 -6.13 -2.49
C LEU A 146 -9.87 -5.66 -3.37
N ARG A 147 -10.11 -4.37 -3.34
CA ARG A 147 -11.06 -3.77 -4.27
C ARG A 147 -10.37 -3.69 -5.62
N THR A 148 -11.03 -4.25 -6.61
CA THR A 148 -10.43 -4.37 -7.92
C THR A 148 -11.37 -3.87 -8.99
N THR A 149 -11.86 -2.65 -8.85
CA THR A 149 -12.73 -2.10 -9.88
C THR A 149 -12.06 -2.15 -11.25
N ALA A 150 -10.74 -2.10 -11.28
CA ALA A 150 -10.03 -2.20 -12.53
C ALA A 150 -10.12 -3.59 -13.16
N PHE A 151 -10.44 -4.60 -12.35
CA PHE A 151 -10.59 -5.99 -12.84
C PHE A 151 -12.04 -6.40 -12.97
N VAL A 152 -12.94 -5.53 -12.73
CA VAL A 152 -14.32 -5.88 -12.79
C VAL A 152 -14.68 -6.23 -14.17
N ASP A 153 -15.21 -7.38 -14.40
CA ASP A 153 -15.39 -7.72 -15.53
C ASP A 153 -16.41 -7.75 -15.98
N VAL A 154 -16.86 -7.63 -16.39
CA VAL A 154 -17.18 -7.55 -17.02
C VAL A 154 -17.81 -8.38 -17.67
N ALA A 155 -17.83 -9.07 -17.57
CA ALA A 155 -18.39 -10.18 -18.11
C ALA A 155 -19.53 -10.13 -18.88
#